data_9a52a83604eb43da343d5271e454da03
#
_entry.id   9a52a83604eb43da343d5271e454da03
#
_cell.length_a   1.000
_cell.length_b   1.000
_cell.length_c   1.000
_cell.angle_alpha   90.00
_cell.angle_beta   90.00
_cell.angle_gamma   90.00
#
_symmetry.space_group_name_H-M   'P 1'
#
loop_
_entity.id
_entity.type
_entity.pdbx_description
1 polymer ?
#
loop_
_entity_poly.entity_id
_entity_poly.type
_entity_poly.pdbx_seq_one_letter_code
_entity_poly.pdbx_strand_id
1 'polypeptide(L)'
;EIVWIKAEGASGNCAWGSYASAANPVLRDLTERIVIASKGRFDRAQKRSVREKNGLPFENSIDPDDFMAWTLDTWKIAPESAKRVGHPAPFPAELPRRCIELFTYVGDTVLDPFMGAGQTAIAAMRTGRHYVGMELDPEYVALAERRVEEALHLFRTPEPG
;
A
#
# COMPACT_ATOMS: atom_id res chain seq x y z
N GLU A 1 4.46 -6.35 12.86
CA GLU A 1 5.38 -5.57 12.02
C GLU A 1 5.73 -6.38 10.76
N ILE A 2 5.81 -5.69 9.62
CA ILE A 2 6.24 -6.27 8.35
C ILE A 2 7.45 -5.49 7.86
N VAL A 3 8.48 -6.19 7.39
CA VAL A 3 9.66 -5.58 6.78
C VAL A 3 9.48 -5.55 5.26
N TRP A 4 9.33 -4.37 4.69
CA TRP A 4 9.31 -4.19 3.24
C TRP A 4 10.73 -4.10 2.70
N ILE A 5 11.14 -5.08 1.91
CA ILE A 5 12.44 -5.16 1.23
C ILE A 5 12.29 -4.53 -0.15
N LYS A 6 12.94 -3.38 -0.37
CA LYS A 6 12.86 -2.58 -1.60
C LYS A 6 13.79 -3.06 -2.71
N ALA A 7 14.94 -3.62 -2.35
CA ALA A 7 15.94 -4.08 -3.31
C ALA A 7 16.83 -5.17 -2.70
N GLU A 8 17.44 -5.99 -3.55
CA GLU A 8 18.40 -7.02 -3.11
C GLU A 8 19.84 -6.49 -2.99
N GLY A 9 20.09 -5.26 -3.44
CA GLY A 9 21.38 -4.61 -3.36
C GLY A 9 21.28 -3.10 -3.46
N ALA A 10 22.27 -2.40 -2.98
CA ALA A 10 22.30 -0.95 -3.03
C ALA A 10 22.55 -0.45 -4.46
N SER A 11 21.65 0.39 -4.97
CA SER A 11 21.88 1.13 -6.20
C SER A 11 22.92 2.22 -6.03
N GLY A 12 23.52 2.69 -7.14
CA GLY A 12 24.64 3.64 -7.14
C GLY A 12 24.41 5.04 -6.55
N ASN A 13 23.18 5.34 -6.11
CA ASN A 13 22.81 6.66 -5.57
C ASN A 13 22.84 6.76 -4.03
N CYS A 14 23.40 5.77 -3.36
CA CYS A 14 23.51 5.79 -1.89
C CYS A 14 24.81 6.47 -1.44
N ALA A 15 24.73 7.26 -0.37
CA ALA A 15 25.92 7.77 0.31
C ALA A 15 26.74 6.61 0.87
N TRP A 16 28.05 6.58 0.54
CA TRP A 16 28.94 5.49 0.93
C TRP A 16 29.67 5.76 2.25
N GLY A 17 29.71 7.03 2.68
CA GLY A 17 30.62 7.44 3.73
C GLY A 17 32.07 7.25 3.29
N SER A 18 32.89 6.62 4.13
CA SER A 18 34.24 6.23 3.73
C SER A 18 34.21 4.90 2.95
N TYR A 19 34.34 4.98 1.64
CA TYR A 19 34.36 3.79 0.78
C TYR A 19 35.60 2.90 1.09
N ALA A 20 35.33 1.62 1.29
CA ALA A 20 36.34 0.60 1.58
C ALA A 20 37.26 0.94 2.79
N SER A 21 36.79 1.75 3.74
CA SER A 21 37.55 2.16 4.92
C SER A 21 36.68 2.06 6.17
N ALA A 22 37.25 1.66 7.28
CA ALA A 22 36.60 1.58 8.58
C ALA A 22 36.46 2.95 9.28
N ALA A 23 36.91 4.06 8.65
CA ALA A 23 36.91 5.38 9.27
C ALA A 23 35.50 5.91 9.55
N ASN A 24 34.59 5.79 8.59
CA ASN A 24 33.19 6.21 8.72
C ASN A 24 32.28 5.55 7.65
N PRO A 25 32.08 4.22 7.70
CA PRO A 25 31.17 3.55 6.77
C PRO A 25 29.73 3.93 7.05
N VAL A 26 28.91 4.16 6.00
CA VAL A 26 27.48 4.39 6.12
C VAL A 26 26.73 3.09 5.88
N LEU A 27 25.92 2.69 6.84
CA LEU A 27 24.95 1.58 6.66
C LEU A 27 23.77 2.07 5.84
N ARG A 28 23.45 1.36 4.76
CA ARG A 28 22.46 1.76 3.78
C ARG A 28 21.18 0.94 3.96
N ASP A 29 20.04 1.64 4.11
CA ASP A 29 18.75 1.01 4.28
C ASP A 29 18.19 0.52 2.95
N LEU A 30 17.91 -0.78 2.88
CA LEU A 30 17.20 -1.41 1.76
C LEU A 30 15.76 -1.75 2.13
N THR A 31 15.35 -1.43 3.34
CA THR A 31 14.06 -1.84 3.90
C THR A 31 13.32 -0.67 4.50
N GLU A 32 12.00 -0.80 4.54
CA GLU A 32 11.12 0.03 5.35
C GLU A 32 10.23 -0.88 6.22
N ARG A 33 9.65 -0.30 7.28
CA ARG A 33 8.84 -1.06 8.23
C ARG A 33 7.39 -0.62 8.12
N ILE A 34 6.49 -1.59 8.04
CA ILE A 34 5.04 -1.39 8.11
C ILE A 34 4.61 -1.83 9.49
N VAL A 35 4.14 -0.88 10.30
CA VAL A 35 3.63 -1.15 11.64
C VAL A 35 2.11 -1.28 11.57
N ILE A 36 1.60 -2.43 11.98
CA ILE A 36 0.17 -2.70 12.04
C ILE A 36 -0.26 -2.56 13.50
N ALA A 37 -1.21 -1.66 13.73
CA ALA A 37 -1.78 -1.40 15.05
C ALA A 37 -3.30 -1.49 15.02
N SER A 38 -3.90 -1.83 16.15
CA SER A 38 -5.35 -1.89 16.30
C SER A 38 -5.80 -1.02 17.46
N LYS A 39 -6.90 -0.30 17.28
CA LYS A 39 -7.56 0.41 18.37
C LYS A 39 -8.40 -0.60 19.19
N GLY A 40 -7.87 -1.02 20.32
CA GLY A 40 -8.47 -2.06 21.17
C GLY A 40 -7.98 -3.47 20.79
N ARG A 41 -8.90 -4.40 20.56
CA ARG A 41 -8.53 -5.78 20.17
C ARG A 41 -7.93 -5.81 18.77
N PHE A 42 -6.91 -6.62 18.59
CA PHE A 42 -6.26 -6.79 17.28
C PHE A 42 -7.13 -7.58 16.28
N ASP A 43 -7.98 -8.46 16.77
CA ASP A 43 -8.92 -9.22 15.95
C ASP A 43 -10.19 -8.39 15.63
N ARG A 44 -10.69 -8.51 14.43
CA ARG A 44 -12.01 -7.98 14.06
C ARG A 44 -13.15 -8.90 14.53
N ALA A 45 -12.96 -9.64 15.53
CA ALA A 45 -13.63 -10.77 16.18
C ALA A 45 -15.16 -10.92 16.02
N GLN A 46 -15.80 -10.16 15.16
CA GLN A 46 -17.21 -10.36 14.85
C GLN A 46 -17.33 -11.47 13.81
N LYS A 47 -18.00 -12.55 14.18
CA LYS A 47 -18.34 -13.62 13.25
C LYS A 47 -19.12 -13.08 12.05
N ARG A 48 -18.95 -13.72 10.88
CA ARG A 48 -19.65 -13.36 9.64
C ARG A 48 -21.15 -13.14 9.87
N SER A 49 -21.83 -14.08 10.56
CA SER A 49 -23.27 -13.99 10.86
C SER A 49 -23.68 -12.76 11.68
N VAL A 50 -22.79 -12.26 12.55
CA VAL A 50 -23.03 -11.05 13.34
C VAL A 50 -22.85 -9.81 12.47
N ARG A 51 -21.82 -9.78 11.61
CA ARG A 51 -21.58 -8.68 10.68
C ARG A 51 -22.72 -8.55 9.67
N GLU A 52 -23.13 -9.68 9.09
CA GLU A 52 -24.24 -9.77 8.13
C GLU A 52 -25.55 -9.24 8.76
N LYS A 53 -25.88 -9.70 9.99
CA LYS A 53 -27.06 -9.21 10.73
C LYS A 53 -27.05 -7.71 10.99
N ASN A 54 -25.85 -7.14 11.15
CA ASN A 54 -25.67 -5.71 11.42
C ASN A 54 -25.47 -4.88 10.15
N GLY A 55 -25.59 -5.47 8.95
CA GLY A 55 -25.40 -4.79 7.67
C GLY A 55 -23.95 -4.33 7.44
N LEU A 56 -22.99 -4.97 8.11
CA LEU A 56 -21.57 -4.65 7.97
C LEU A 56 -20.90 -5.51 6.89
N PRO A 57 -19.91 -5.00 6.16
CA PRO A 57 -19.13 -5.77 5.20
C PRO A 57 -18.51 -7.03 5.83
N PHE A 58 -18.55 -8.16 5.14
CA PHE A 58 -18.03 -9.44 5.63
C PHE A 58 -17.37 -10.31 4.55
N GLU A 59 -17.30 -9.84 3.31
CA GLU A 59 -16.71 -10.57 2.19
C GLU A 59 -15.21 -10.30 2.07
N ASN A 60 -14.44 -11.37 1.88
CA ASN A 60 -13.01 -11.29 1.61
C ASN A 60 -12.77 -11.32 0.10
N SER A 61 -11.74 -10.60 -0.37
CA SER A 61 -11.27 -10.65 -1.76
C SER A 61 -9.91 -11.34 -1.89
N ILE A 62 -9.21 -11.56 -0.78
CA ILE A 62 -7.87 -12.14 -0.81
C ILE A 62 -7.90 -13.60 -1.25
N ASP A 63 -7.04 -13.94 -2.20
CA ASP A 63 -6.81 -15.31 -2.62
C ASP A 63 -6.09 -16.12 -1.52
N PRO A 64 -6.37 -17.43 -1.34
CA PRO A 64 -5.70 -18.26 -0.35
C PRO A 64 -4.16 -18.31 -0.48
N ASP A 65 -3.63 -18.34 -1.69
CA ASP A 65 -2.18 -18.38 -1.93
C ASP A 65 -1.55 -17.02 -1.61
N ASP A 66 -2.20 -15.92 -1.97
CA ASP A 66 -1.82 -14.56 -1.57
C ASP A 66 -1.87 -14.40 -0.05
N PHE A 67 -2.90 -14.93 0.62
CA PHE A 67 -2.97 -14.90 2.08
C PHE A 67 -1.78 -15.61 2.72
N MET A 68 -1.42 -16.80 2.23
CA MET A 68 -0.26 -17.55 2.73
C MET A 68 1.06 -16.80 2.51
N ALA A 69 1.20 -16.13 1.37
CA ALA A 69 2.40 -15.38 1.02
C ALA A 69 2.50 -14.03 1.77
N TRP A 70 1.37 -13.32 1.99
CA TRP A 70 1.37 -11.98 2.56
C TRP A 70 1.26 -11.95 4.08
N THR A 71 0.93 -13.05 4.72
CA THR A 71 1.00 -13.19 6.19
C THR A 71 2.41 -13.45 6.71
N LEU A 72 3.42 -13.51 5.83
CA LEU A 72 4.83 -13.50 6.23
C LEU A 72 5.25 -12.11 6.71
N ASP A 73 6.22 -12.07 7.59
CA ASP A 73 6.75 -10.84 8.18
C ASP A 73 7.70 -10.06 7.26
N THR A 74 7.94 -10.57 6.05
CA THR A 74 8.80 -9.93 5.04
C THR A 74 8.13 -9.87 3.69
N TRP A 75 8.13 -8.68 3.07
CA TRP A 75 7.62 -8.46 1.72
C TRP A 75 8.70 -7.93 0.79
N LYS A 76 8.93 -8.63 -0.32
CA LYS A 76 9.78 -8.14 -1.41
C LYS A 76 8.89 -7.46 -2.45
N ILE A 77 8.94 -6.14 -2.51
CA ILE A 77 8.17 -5.33 -3.46
C ILE A 77 9.11 -4.26 -4.01
N ALA A 78 9.26 -4.21 -5.33
CA ALA A 78 10.09 -3.19 -5.96
C ALA A 78 9.55 -1.77 -5.68
N PRO A 79 10.41 -0.78 -5.40
CA PRO A 79 9.99 0.58 -5.13
C PRO A 79 9.37 1.22 -6.37
N GLU A 80 8.49 2.19 -6.14
CA GLU A 80 7.91 2.98 -7.22
C GLU A 80 8.86 4.10 -7.67
N SER A 81 8.77 4.48 -8.93
CA SER A 81 9.59 5.57 -9.49
C SER A 81 8.97 6.94 -9.18
N ALA A 82 9.69 7.76 -8.41
CA ALA A 82 9.30 9.14 -8.13
C ALA A 82 9.08 9.95 -9.43
N LYS A 83 9.95 9.76 -10.45
CA LYS A 83 9.82 10.44 -11.74
C LYS A 83 8.57 10.01 -12.50
N ARG A 84 8.19 8.73 -12.44
CA ARG A 84 7.01 8.20 -13.13
C ARG A 84 5.72 8.67 -12.46
N VAL A 85 5.70 8.73 -11.13
CA VAL A 85 4.51 9.09 -10.36
C VAL A 85 4.33 10.60 -10.26
N GLY A 86 5.40 11.39 -10.30
CA GLY A 86 5.36 12.83 -10.07
C GLY A 86 5.27 13.21 -8.59
N HIS A 87 5.68 12.31 -7.69
CA HIS A 87 5.71 12.53 -6.25
C HIS A 87 7.08 12.10 -5.70
N PRO A 88 7.69 12.83 -4.74
CA PRO A 88 9.07 12.61 -4.30
C PRO A 88 9.30 11.27 -3.59
N ALA A 89 8.29 10.74 -2.92
CA ALA A 89 8.39 9.49 -2.15
C ALA A 89 7.18 8.57 -2.36
N PRO A 90 6.94 8.08 -3.60
CA PRO A 90 5.82 7.18 -3.83
C PRO A 90 6.17 5.77 -3.37
N PHE A 91 5.22 5.10 -2.74
CA PHE A 91 5.27 3.65 -2.57
C PHE A 91 4.47 2.96 -3.68
N PRO A 92 4.78 1.70 -4.04
CA PRO A 92 4.03 0.97 -5.06
C PRO A 92 2.60 0.66 -4.59
N ALA A 93 1.63 0.67 -5.50
CA ALA A 93 0.22 0.37 -5.19
C ALA A 93 0.02 -1.05 -4.61
N GLU A 94 0.94 -1.95 -4.87
CA GLU A 94 0.96 -3.31 -4.31
C GLU A 94 1.06 -3.32 -2.78
N LEU A 95 1.79 -2.36 -2.20
CA LEU A 95 1.96 -2.28 -0.75
C LEU A 95 0.64 -1.99 -0.02
N PRO A 96 -0.11 -0.91 -0.33
CA PRO A 96 -1.42 -0.70 0.26
C PRO A 96 -2.43 -1.77 -0.16
N ARG A 97 -2.35 -2.36 -1.36
CA ARG A 97 -3.22 -3.47 -1.78
C ARG A 97 -3.15 -4.63 -0.80
N ARG A 98 -1.95 -5.10 -0.46
CA ARG A 98 -1.77 -6.20 0.50
C ARG A 98 -2.33 -5.85 1.88
N CYS A 99 -2.04 -4.66 2.38
CA CYS A 99 -2.60 -4.22 3.66
C CYS A 99 -4.14 -4.17 3.63
N ILE A 100 -4.73 -3.64 2.56
CA ILE A 100 -6.18 -3.52 2.40
C ILE A 100 -6.83 -4.90 2.38
N GLU A 101 -6.34 -5.82 1.57
CA GLU A 101 -6.95 -7.16 1.45
C GLU A 101 -6.76 -8.01 2.70
N LEU A 102 -5.63 -7.88 3.41
CA LEU A 102 -5.39 -8.60 4.67
C LEU A 102 -6.24 -8.08 5.83
N PHE A 103 -6.55 -6.77 5.88
CA PHE A 103 -7.11 -6.14 7.09
C PHE A 103 -8.48 -5.50 6.91
N THR A 104 -9.08 -5.59 5.71
CA THR A 104 -10.42 -5.06 5.43
C THR A 104 -11.28 -6.06 4.65
N TYR A 105 -12.59 -5.86 4.69
CA TYR A 105 -13.56 -6.57 3.85
C TYR A 105 -13.93 -5.74 2.61
N VAL A 106 -14.42 -6.38 1.56
CA VAL A 106 -15.02 -5.70 0.40
C VAL A 106 -16.14 -4.78 0.88
N GLY A 107 -16.14 -3.51 0.44
CA GLY A 107 -17.08 -2.48 0.91
C GLY A 107 -16.69 -1.74 2.19
N ASP A 108 -15.59 -2.13 2.87
CA ASP A 108 -15.03 -1.30 3.96
C ASP A 108 -14.47 0.02 3.41
N THR A 109 -14.31 1.01 4.29
CA THR A 109 -13.67 2.29 3.94
C THR A 109 -12.24 2.35 4.43
N VAL A 110 -11.33 2.68 3.53
CA VAL A 110 -9.90 2.91 3.80
C VAL A 110 -9.66 4.41 3.94
N LEU A 111 -9.04 4.83 5.03
CA LEU A 111 -8.64 6.21 5.26
C LEU A 111 -7.13 6.34 5.07
N ASP A 112 -6.70 7.28 4.22
CA ASP A 112 -5.31 7.70 4.09
C ASP A 112 -5.18 9.20 4.39
N PRO A 113 -4.67 9.58 5.57
CA PRO A 113 -4.55 10.98 5.97
C PRO A 113 -3.36 11.70 5.31
N PHE A 114 -2.54 11.00 4.50
CA PHE A 114 -1.38 11.54 3.78
C PHE A 114 -1.34 10.99 2.36
N MET A 115 -2.43 11.19 1.63
CA MET A 115 -2.72 10.47 0.37
C MET A 115 -1.67 10.67 -0.74
N GLY A 116 -0.97 11.82 -0.76
CA GLY A 116 0.03 12.13 -1.78
C GLY A 116 -0.51 11.91 -3.19
N ALA A 117 0.15 11.03 -3.95
CA ALA A 117 -0.23 10.72 -5.33
C ALA A 117 -1.37 9.68 -5.49
N GLY A 118 -2.10 9.32 -4.43
CA GLY A 118 -3.31 8.50 -4.48
C GLY A 118 -3.12 6.99 -4.62
N GLN A 119 -1.96 6.45 -4.25
CA GLN A 119 -1.71 5.00 -4.37
C GLN A 119 -2.66 4.15 -3.53
N THR A 120 -2.96 4.59 -2.30
CA THR A 120 -3.91 3.91 -1.41
C THR A 120 -5.33 3.96 -1.99
N ALA A 121 -5.75 5.10 -2.55
CA ALA A 121 -7.06 5.24 -3.17
C ALA A 121 -7.23 4.30 -4.37
N ILE A 122 -6.21 4.22 -5.24
CA ILE A 122 -6.20 3.30 -6.40
C ILE A 122 -6.27 1.84 -5.91
N ALA A 123 -5.52 1.48 -4.88
CA ALA A 123 -5.53 0.12 -4.34
C ALA A 123 -6.89 -0.22 -3.71
N ALA A 124 -7.47 0.67 -2.92
CA ALA A 124 -8.79 0.49 -2.31
C ALA A 124 -9.88 0.27 -3.37
N MET A 125 -9.91 1.12 -4.39
CA MET A 125 -10.88 1.03 -5.47
C MET A 125 -10.75 -0.29 -6.26
N ARG A 126 -9.52 -0.71 -6.60
CA ARG A 126 -9.27 -1.96 -7.34
C ARG A 126 -9.68 -3.21 -6.57
N THR A 127 -9.70 -3.13 -5.25
CA THR A 127 -10.07 -4.23 -4.36
C THR A 127 -11.51 -4.14 -3.85
N GLY A 128 -12.32 -3.21 -4.38
CA GLY A 128 -13.74 -3.07 -4.04
C GLY A 128 -13.98 -2.40 -2.68
N ARG A 129 -13.04 -1.57 -2.21
CA ARG A 129 -13.21 -0.78 -0.99
C ARG A 129 -13.48 0.67 -1.34
N HIS A 130 -14.17 1.37 -0.43
CA HIS A 130 -14.26 2.82 -0.46
C HIS A 130 -12.97 3.43 0.09
N TYR A 131 -12.69 4.68 -0.28
CA TYR A 131 -11.55 5.40 0.29
C TYR A 131 -11.92 6.82 0.67
N VAL A 132 -11.20 7.34 1.64
CA VAL A 132 -11.15 8.75 2.02
C VAL A 132 -9.68 9.13 2.08
N GLY A 133 -9.27 10.08 1.25
CA GLY A 133 -7.90 10.60 1.22
C GLY A 133 -7.85 12.03 1.72
N MET A 134 -6.78 12.38 2.41
CA MET A 134 -6.47 13.75 2.83
C MET A 134 -5.09 14.12 2.31
N GLU A 135 -4.96 15.30 1.73
CA GLU A 135 -3.70 15.86 1.25
C GLU A 135 -3.74 17.38 1.42
N LEU A 136 -2.63 17.96 1.87
CA LEU A 136 -2.54 19.39 2.10
C LEU A 136 -2.11 20.17 0.85
N ASP A 137 -1.30 19.53 0.00
CA ASP A 137 -0.81 20.16 -1.21
C ASP A 137 -1.83 20.03 -2.35
N PRO A 138 -2.38 21.15 -2.86
CA PRO A 138 -3.39 21.12 -3.93
C PRO A 138 -2.85 20.52 -5.24
N GLU A 139 -1.54 20.57 -5.50
CA GLU A 139 -0.96 19.95 -6.68
C GLU A 139 -0.99 18.42 -6.56
N TYR A 140 -0.73 17.89 -5.37
CA TYR A 140 -0.86 16.45 -5.12
C TYR A 140 -2.31 15.99 -5.05
N VAL A 141 -3.23 16.81 -4.56
CA VAL A 141 -4.68 16.52 -4.67
C VAL A 141 -5.07 16.34 -6.13
N ALA A 142 -4.75 17.30 -6.99
CA ALA A 142 -5.05 17.24 -8.43
C ALA A 142 -4.35 16.07 -9.13
N LEU A 143 -3.12 15.74 -8.72
CA LEU A 143 -2.40 14.57 -9.20
C LEU A 143 -3.12 13.26 -8.82
N ALA A 144 -3.53 13.13 -7.56
CA ALA A 144 -4.22 11.94 -7.07
C ALA A 144 -5.57 11.75 -7.76
N GLU A 145 -6.37 12.80 -7.89
CA GLU A 145 -7.67 12.76 -8.57
C GLU A 145 -7.52 12.28 -10.02
N ARG A 146 -6.62 12.87 -10.79
CA ARG A 146 -6.34 12.45 -12.17
C ARG A 146 -5.93 10.97 -12.24
N ARG A 147 -5.02 10.52 -11.37
CA ARG A 147 -4.54 9.13 -11.37
C ARG A 147 -5.62 8.13 -10.97
N VAL A 148 -6.47 8.50 -10.04
CA VAL A 148 -7.64 7.68 -9.67
C VAL A 148 -8.62 7.59 -10.82
N GLU A 149 -8.89 8.68 -11.53
CA GLU A 149 -9.77 8.69 -12.70
C GLU A 149 -9.21 7.83 -13.85
N GLU A 150 -7.93 7.95 -14.15
CA GLU A 150 -7.22 7.10 -15.12
C GLU A 150 -7.33 5.62 -14.75
N ALA A 151 -7.11 5.29 -13.47
CA ALA A 151 -7.25 3.92 -12.98
C ALA A 151 -8.69 3.39 -13.10
N LEU A 152 -9.69 4.22 -12.84
CA LEU A 152 -11.11 3.89 -13.03
C LEU A 152 -11.45 3.62 -14.50
N HIS A 153 -10.90 4.40 -15.42
CA HIS A 153 -11.12 4.22 -16.86
C HIS A 153 -10.58 2.87 -17.34
N LEU A 154 -9.36 2.52 -16.95
CA LEU A 154 -8.74 1.24 -17.28
C LEU A 154 -9.50 0.03 -16.68
N PHE A 155 -10.15 0.23 -15.53
CA PHE A 155 -10.95 -0.83 -14.89
C PHE A 155 -12.31 -1.06 -15.55
N ARG A 156 -12.84 -0.05 -16.24
CA ARG A 156 -14.15 -0.10 -16.90
C ARG A 156 -14.11 -0.53 -18.36
N THR A 157 -12.97 -0.44 -19.02
CA THR A 157 -12.73 -0.92 -20.38
C THR A 157 -12.18 -2.34 -20.31
N PRO A 158 -12.97 -3.39 -20.64
CA PRO A 158 -12.41 -4.71 -20.82
C PRO A 158 -11.37 -4.67 -21.94
N GLU A 159 -10.22 -5.33 -21.74
CA GLU A 159 -9.23 -5.52 -22.80
C GLU A 159 -9.93 -6.08 -24.05
N PRO A 160 -9.69 -5.53 -25.25
CA PRO A 160 -10.17 -6.16 -26.47
C PRO A 160 -9.52 -7.51 -26.58
N GLY A 161 -10.35 -8.58 -26.49
CA GLY A 161 -9.97 -9.98 -26.65
C GLY A 161 -9.42 -10.31 -28.05
#